data_ece2f6990af0d9ff0191b3c05f44e41a
#
_entry.id   ece2f6990af0d9ff0191b3c05f44e41a
#
_cell.length_a   1.000
_cell.length_b   1.000
_cell.length_c   1.000
_cell.angle_alpha   90.00
_cell.angle_beta   90.00
_cell.angle_gamma   90.00
#
_symmetry.space_group_name_H-M   'P 1'
#
loop_
_entity.id
_entity.type
_entity.pdbx_description
1 polymer ?
#
loop_
_entity_poly.entity_id
_entity_poly.type
_entity_poly.pdbx_seq_one_letter_code
_entity_poly.pdbx_strand_id
1 'polypeptide(L)'
;LKLRRGMQVELKRLQRETGITFVFVTHDQEEAMSMGDRIAVFSQGKIVQLDSPVEVYRRPVNAYVADFIGETNLIKGTVVSGGISLPGGNVLPTDQLAADSVIPASGDVTVAIRPEDLVLATNGMISGTVRDVIFTGDSVRVHVTVGDVEVIASLASYGTEIPEQGSKVTLNPEHRAARTVAS
;
A
#
# COMPACT_ATOMS: atom_id res chain seq x y z
N LEU A 1 22.55 -7.80 -9.08
CA LEU A 1 21.63 -7.95 -7.92
C LEU A 1 22.31 -8.56 -6.69
N LYS A 2 22.91 -9.76 -6.74
CA LYS A 2 23.55 -10.42 -5.57
C LYS A 2 24.70 -9.60 -4.96
N LEU A 3 25.55 -9.00 -5.76
CA LEU A 3 26.69 -8.18 -5.30
C LEU A 3 26.18 -6.92 -4.56
N ARG A 4 25.16 -6.24 -5.10
CA ARG A 4 24.57 -5.04 -4.51
C ARG A 4 23.98 -5.34 -3.13
N ARG A 5 23.19 -6.42 -2.99
CA ARG A 5 22.65 -6.88 -1.70
C ARG A 5 23.74 -7.22 -0.70
N GLY A 6 24.84 -7.90 -1.15
CA GLY A 6 25.98 -8.18 -0.29
C GLY A 6 26.66 -6.93 0.25
N MET A 7 26.86 -5.91 -0.59
CA MET A 7 27.43 -4.62 -0.20
C MET A 7 26.53 -3.87 0.81
N GLN A 8 25.22 -3.90 0.63
CA GLN A 8 24.27 -3.28 1.57
C GLN A 8 24.37 -3.88 2.97
N VAL A 9 24.43 -5.21 3.07
CA VAL A 9 24.60 -5.92 4.35
C VAL A 9 25.91 -5.52 5.03
N GLU A 10 27.02 -5.44 4.28
CA GLU A 10 28.32 -5.04 4.82
C GLU A 10 28.34 -3.57 5.26
N LEU A 11 27.75 -2.66 4.49
CA LEU A 11 27.64 -1.26 4.87
C LEU A 11 26.82 -1.08 6.16
N LYS A 12 25.72 -1.82 6.29
CA LYS A 12 24.89 -1.78 7.52
C LYS A 12 25.66 -2.37 8.73
N ARG A 13 26.48 -3.42 8.53
CA ARG A 13 27.36 -3.96 9.53
C ARG A 13 28.41 -2.95 9.99
N LEU A 14 29.11 -2.34 9.04
CA LEU A 14 30.13 -1.29 9.32
C LEU A 14 29.53 -0.08 10.06
N GLN A 15 28.34 0.36 9.67
CA GLN A 15 27.63 1.45 10.34
C GLN A 15 27.39 1.12 11.83
N ARG A 16 26.91 -0.11 12.11
CA ARG A 16 26.67 -0.56 13.49
C ARG A 16 27.97 -0.67 14.30
N GLU A 17 29.03 -1.19 13.71
CA GLU A 17 30.32 -1.36 14.37
C GLU A 17 31.04 -0.05 14.68
N THR A 18 30.91 0.93 13.76
CA THR A 18 31.59 2.22 13.87
C THR A 18 30.77 3.29 14.59
N GLY A 19 29.44 3.14 14.65
CA GLY A 19 28.52 4.13 15.19
C GLY A 19 28.42 5.43 14.35
N ILE A 20 28.96 5.44 13.12
CA ILE A 20 28.97 6.60 12.24
C ILE A 20 27.59 6.74 11.59
N THR A 21 27.11 7.97 11.48
CA THR A 21 25.89 8.28 10.72
C THR A 21 26.18 8.26 9.22
N PHE A 22 25.49 7.40 8.47
CA PHE A 22 25.51 7.42 7.02
C PHE A 22 24.31 8.16 6.47
N VAL A 23 24.54 9.03 5.50
CA VAL A 23 23.48 9.62 4.68
C VAL A 23 23.56 8.95 3.31
N PHE A 24 22.49 8.25 2.95
CA PHE A 24 22.39 7.53 1.69
C PHE A 24 21.29 8.16 0.83
N VAL A 25 21.60 8.47 -0.43
CA VAL A 25 20.64 9.01 -1.38
C VAL A 25 20.39 7.97 -2.45
N THR A 26 19.16 7.56 -2.62
CA THR A 26 18.74 6.56 -3.60
C THR A 26 17.37 6.88 -4.17
N HIS A 27 17.10 6.41 -5.37
CA HIS A 27 15.75 6.35 -5.95
C HIS A 27 15.16 4.93 -5.88
N ASP A 28 15.91 3.98 -5.31
CA ASP A 28 15.49 2.60 -5.13
C ASP A 28 14.82 2.45 -3.76
N GLN A 29 13.54 2.14 -3.78
CA GLN A 29 12.71 2.03 -2.58
C GLN A 29 13.11 0.84 -1.70
N GLU A 30 13.50 -0.30 -2.33
CA GLU A 30 13.97 -1.49 -1.58
C GLU A 30 15.24 -1.16 -0.81
N GLU A 31 16.15 -0.37 -1.41
CA GLU A 31 17.35 0.08 -0.72
C GLU A 31 17.03 0.99 0.45
N ALA A 32 16.19 2.00 0.24
CA ALA A 32 15.81 2.91 1.30
C ALA A 32 15.18 2.17 2.48
N MET A 33 14.24 1.25 2.19
CA MET A 33 13.51 0.46 3.19
C MET A 33 14.41 -0.52 3.95
N SER A 34 15.40 -1.13 3.27
CA SER A 34 16.25 -2.17 3.87
C SER A 34 17.46 -1.61 4.61
N MET A 35 17.99 -0.46 4.20
CA MET A 35 19.23 0.09 4.74
C MET A 35 19.03 1.18 5.79
N GLY A 36 18.01 2.03 5.64
CA GLY A 36 17.80 3.19 6.49
C GLY A 36 17.22 2.84 7.85
N ASP A 37 17.69 3.50 8.91
CA ASP A 37 16.98 3.57 10.20
C ASP A 37 15.87 4.62 10.15
N ARG A 38 16.06 5.64 9.30
CA ARG A 38 15.06 6.66 8.96
C ARG A 38 15.08 6.95 7.47
N ILE A 39 13.92 7.24 6.92
CA ILE A 39 13.73 7.60 5.51
C ILE A 39 13.19 9.02 5.44
N ALA A 40 13.86 9.87 4.66
CA ALA A 40 13.35 11.17 4.26
C ALA A 40 12.81 11.10 2.82
N VAL A 41 11.51 11.26 2.67
CA VAL A 41 10.87 11.36 1.35
C VAL A 41 10.87 12.81 0.92
N PHE A 42 11.47 13.07 -0.24
CA PHE A 42 11.58 14.41 -0.82
C PHE A 42 10.57 14.60 -1.96
N SER A 43 9.96 15.76 -1.99
CA SER A 43 9.21 16.26 -3.13
C SER A 43 9.45 17.75 -3.30
N GLN A 44 9.70 18.21 -4.52
CA GLN A 44 9.91 19.62 -4.86
C GLN A 44 10.94 20.34 -3.94
N GLY A 45 12.03 19.65 -3.58
CA GLY A 45 13.10 20.19 -2.73
C GLY A 45 12.77 20.29 -1.24
N LYS A 46 11.63 19.73 -0.80
CA LYS A 46 11.21 19.71 0.60
C LYS A 46 11.09 18.29 1.11
N ILE A 47 11.35 18.08 2.39
CA ILE A 47 11.05 16.82 3.07
C ILE A 47 9.54 16.79 3.31
N VAL A 48 8.86 15.79 2.69
CA VAL A 48 7.43 15.56 2.84
C VAL A 48 7.15 14.69 4.07
N GLN A 49 7.98 13.66 4.27
CA GLN A 49 7.92 12.80 5.46
C GLN A 49 9.33 12.37 5.86
N LEU A 50 9.57 12.28 7.17
CA LEU A 50 10.81 11.77 7.74
C LEU A 50 10.48 10.86 8.91
N ASP A 51 10.62 9.56 8.73
CA ASP A 51 10.26 8.58 9.75
C ASP A 51 11.04 7.26 9.57
N SER A 52 10.75 6.25 10.41
CA SER A 52 11.25 4.91 10.21
C SER A 52 10.68 4.29 8.92
N PRO A 53 11.36 3.31 8.29
CA PRO A 53 10.84 2.63 7.11
C PRO A 53 9.42 2.11 7.29
N VAL A 54 9.14 1.49 8.43
CA VAL A 54 7.82 0.92 8.75
C VAL A 54 6.74 2.01 8.80
N GLU A 55 7.03 3.15 9.44
CA GLU A 55 6.06 4.25 9.55
C GLU A 55 5.82 4.92 8.19
N VAL A 56 6.86 5.17 7.39
CA VAL A 56 6.71 5.74 6.05
C VAL A 56 5.84 4.84 5.16
N TYR A 57 6.01 3.52 5.27
CA TYR A 57 5.24 2.53 4.50
C TYR A 57 3.79 2.41 4.98
N ARG A 58 3.61 2.23 6.30
CA ARG A 58 2.30 1.96 6.90
C ARG A 58 1.47 3.20 7.18
N ARG A 59 2.12 4.37 7.38
CA ARG A 59 1.50 5.65 7.74
C ARG A 59 1.98 6.78 6.85
N PRO A 60 1.78 6.67 5.52
CA PRO A 60 2.11 7.74 4.62
C PRO A 60 1.27 8.98 4.95
N VAL A 61 1.92 10.15 4.99
CA VAL A 61 1.26 11.43 5.35
C VAL A 61 0.31 11.92 4.25
N ASN A 62 0.49 11.47 3.02
CA ASN A 62 -0.36 11.84 1.88
C ASN A 62 -0.30 10.79 0.76
N ALA A 63 -1.14 10.99 -0.27
CA ALA A 63 -1.21 10.11 -1.44
C ALA A 63 0.12 10.01 -2.20
N TYR A 64 0.89 11.11 -2.26
CA TYR A 64 2.20 11.12 -2.91
C TYR A 64 3.17 10.16 -2.23
N VAL A 65 3.29 10.19 -0.89
CA VAL A 65 4.17 9.27 -0.16
C VAL A 65 3.66 7.83 -0.28
N ALA A 66 2.35 7.62 -0.21
CA ALA A 66 1.73 6.30 -0.37
C ALA A 66 2.08 5.65 -1.72
N ASP A 67 1.99 6.42 -2.79
CA ASP A 67 2.29 5.97 -4.17
C ASP A 67 3.79 5.86 -4.43
N PHE A 68 4.58 6.81 -3.88
CA PHE A 68 6.03 6.82 -4.06
C PHE A 68 6.73 5.67 -3.32
N ILE A 69 6.23 5.25 -2.16
CA ILE A 69 6.82 4.17 -1.33
C ILE A 69 6.04 2.87 -1.52
N GLY A 70 6.31 2.17 -2.60
CA GLY A 70 5.65 0.92 -2.96
C GLY A 70 4.32 1.10 -3.67
N GLU A 71 3.81 0.02 -4.21
CA GLU A 71 2.52 0.01 -4.90
C GLU A 71 1.37 0.22 -3.93
N THR A 72 0.40 1.04 -4.30
CA THR A 72 -0.74 1.37 -3.45
C THR A 72 -2.01 1.56 -4.29
N ASN A 73 -3.10 0.96 -3.88
CA ASN A 73 -4.41 1.31 -4.39
C ASN A 73 -4.85 2.65 -3.79
N LEU A 74 -4.87 3.70 -4.58
CA LEU A 74 -5.40 5.02 -4.20
C LEU A 74 -6.81 5.15 -4.76
N ILE A 75 -7.82 4.91 -3.92
CA ILE A 75 -9.21 4.86 -4.34
C ILE A 75 -9.91 6.14 -3.84
N LYS A 76 -10.41 6.94 -4.78
CA LYS A 76 -11.22 8.11 -4.44
C LYS A 76 -12.58 7.66 -3.94
N GLY A 77 -13.05 8.24 -2.86
CA GLY A 77 -14.35 7.99 -2.28
C GLY A 77 -14.95 9.23 -1.65
N THR A 78 -16.18 9.13 -1.22
CA THR A 78 -16.92 10.22 -0.54
C THR A 78 -17.40 9.73 0.81
N VAL A 79 -17.23 10.55 1.83
CA VAL A 79 -17.71 10.23 3.18
C VAL A 79 -19.22 10.16 3.21
N VAL A 80 -19.74 9.05 3.72
CA VAL A 80 -21.18 8.80 3.91
C VAL A 80 -21.46 8.37 5.35
N SER A 81 -22.73 8.26 5.71
CA SER A 81 -23.08 7.76 7.05
C SER A 81 -22.52 6.35 7.28
N GLY A 82 -21.64 6.21 8.27
CA GLY A 82 -21.04 4.93 8.68
C GLY A 82 -19.87 4.43 7.83
N GLY A 83 -19.41 5.18 6.78
CA GLY A 83 -18.32 4.69 5.94
C GLY A 83 -17.86 5.67 4.87
N ILE A 84 -17.15 5.11 3.90
CA ILE A 84 -16.70 5.79 2.69
C ILE A 84 -17.31 5.08 1.49
N SER A 85 -18.10 5.80 0.70
CA SER A 85 -18.60 5.32 -0.59
C SER A 85 -17.46 5.27 -1.59
N LEU A 86 -17.22 4.10 -2.15
CA LEU A 86 -16.19 3.82 -3.15
C LEU A 86 -16.82 3.58 -4.53
N PRO A 87 -16.04 3.59 -5.62
CA PRO A 87 -16.51 3.23 -6.96
C PRO A 87 -17.24 1.89 -7.00
N GLY A 88 -18.16 1.73 -7.97
CA GLY A 88 -18.96 0.50 -8.13
C GLY A 88 -20.07 0.32 -7.10
N GLY A 89 -20.42 1.35 -6.32
CA GLY A 89 -21.46 1.29 -5.29
C GLY A 89 -21.01 0.58 -3.99
N ASN A 90 -19.72 0.37 -3.84
CA ASN A 90 -19.13 -0.23 -2.65
C ASN A 90 -19.10 0.76 -1.47
N VAL A 91 -19.19 0.26 -0.25
CA VAL A 91 -19.03 1.07 0.97
C VAL A 91 -18.02 0.41 1.88
N LEU A 92 -16.97 1.15 2.22
CA LEU A 92 -15.98 0.75 3.20
C LEU A 92 -16.37 1.32 4.57
N PRO A 93 -16.77 0.49 5.52
CA PRO A 93 -17.14 0.95 6.86
C PRO A 93 -15.98 1.62 7.59
N THR A 94 -16.25 2.61 8.43
CA THR A 94 -15.21 3.36 9.17
C THR A 94 -14.43 2.50 10.15
N ASP A 95 -15.03 1.44 10.68
CA ASP A 95 -14.37 0.48 11.58
C ASP A 95 -13.34 -0.41 10.90
N GLN A 96 -13.32 -0.42 9.56
CA GLN A 96 -12.33 -1.12 8.74
C GLN A 96 -11.13 -0.24 8.38
N LEU A 97 -11.18 1.04 8.69
CA LEU A 97 -10.05 1.93 8.52
C LEU A 97 -9.05 1.79 9.67
N ALA A 98 -7.80 2.13 9.40
CA ALA A 98 -6.77 2.23 10.43
C ALA A 98 -7.22 3.19 11.55
N ALA A 99 -6.94 2.82 12.79
CA ALA A 99 -7.46 3.55 13.97
C ALA A 99 -7.01 5.03 14.04
N ASP A 100 -5.90 5.35 13.39
CA ASP A 100 -5.34 6.70 13.28
C ASP A 100 -5.70 7.41 11.95
N SER A 101 -6.63 6.85 11.17
CA SER A 101 -7.14 7.50 9.96
C SER A 101 -7.94 8.75 10.31
N VAL A 102 -7.63 9.84 9.63
CA VAL A 102 -8.36 11.10 9.77
C VAL A 102 -9.50 11.13 8.75
N ILE A 103 -10.72 10.99 9.23
CA ILE A 103 -11.91 11.01 8.38
C ILE A 103 -12.57 12.39 8.52
N PRO A 104 -12.69 13.19 7.46
CA PRO A 104 -13.43 14.46 7.52
C PRO A 104 -14.92 14.20 7.79
N ALA A 105 -15.63 15.22 8.27
CA ALA A 105 -17.06 15.10 8.54
C ALA A 105 -17.92 14.86 7.28
N SER A 106 -17.43 15.30 6.12
CA SER A 106 -18.07 15.11 4.81
C SER A 106 -17.08 15.43 3.69
N GLY A 107 -17.43 15.09 2.45
CA GLY A 107 -16.66 15.40 1.25
C GLY A 107 -15.83 14.23 0.75
N ASP A 108 -14.96 14.56 -0.21
CA ASP A 108 -14.14 13.57 -0.89
C ASP A 108 -12.91 13.22 -0.07
N VAL A 109 -12.52 11.96 -0.14
CA VAL A 109 -11.33 11.40 0.52
C VAL A 109 -10.62 10.45 -0.43
N THR A 110 -9.33 10.25 -0.21
CA THR A 110 -8.57 9.19 -0.86
C THR A 110 -8.29 8.09 0.15
N VAL A 111 -8.68 6.88 -0.18
CA VAL A 111 -8.38 5.67 0.60
C VAL A 111 -7.17 5.00 -0.03
N ALA A 112 -6.12 4.79 0.77
CA ALA A 112 -4.94 4.03 0.41
C ALA A 112 -5.04 2.62 0.99
N ILE A 113 -4.83 1.60 0.15
CA ILE A 113 -4.79 0.19 0.56
C ILE A 113 -3.64 -0.48 -0.20
N ARG A 114 -2.76 -1.17 0.52
CA ARG A 114 -1.69 -1.94 -0.12
C ARG A 114 -2.25 -3.16 -0.82
N PRO A 115 -1.69 -3.60 -1.97
CA PRO A 115 -2.15 -4.80 -2.65
C PRO A 115 -2.12 -6.06 -1.79
N GLU A 116 -1.09 -6.20 -0.94
CA GLU A 116 -0.93 -7.32 -0.02
C GLU A 116 -1.89 -7.31 1.18
N ASP A 117 -2.51 -6.16 1.45
CA ASP A 117 -3.50 -5.99 2.51
C ASP A 117 -4.94 -6.27 2.01
N LEU A 118 -5.11 -6.64 0.74
CA LEU A 118 -6.39 -7.03 0.17
C LEU A 118 -6.48 -8.55 0.04
N VAL A 119 -7.55 -9.11 0.58
CA VAL A 119 -7.85 -10.54 0.50
C VAL A 119 -9.16 -10.82 -0.21
N LEU A 120 -9.24 -11.97 -0.86
CA LEU A 120 -10.49 -12.48 -1.41
C LEU A 120 -11.45 -12.84 -0.26
N ALA A 121 -12.70 -12.49 -0.40
CA ALA A 121 -13.73 -12.77 0.59
C ALA A 121 -15.04 -13.19 -0.07
N THR A 122 -15.83 -14.03 0.59
CA THR A 122 -17.15 -14.42 0.09
C THR A 122 -18.15 -13.26 0.18
N ASN A 123 -18.03 -12.43 1.23
CA ASN A 123 -18.85 -11.24 1.46
C ASN A 123 -17.92 -10.03 1.65
N GLY A 124 -17.27 -9.63 0.57
CA GLY A 124 -16.32 -8.53 0.58
C GLY A 124 -16.99 -7.16 0.46
N MET A 125 -16.26 -6.13 0.89
CA MET A 125 -16.70 -4.74 0.88
C MET A 125 -16.40 -4.06 -0.46
N ILE A 126 -15.46 -4.59 -1.24
CA ILE A 126 -15.06 -4.08 -2.54
C ILE A 126 -15.35 -5.15 -3.58
N SER A 127 -16.35 -4.93 -4.40
CA SER A 127 -16.78 -5.86 -5.43
C SER A 127 -16.33 -5.41 -6.81
N GLY A 128 -15.84 -6.33 -7.62
CA GLY A 128 -15.38 -6.02 -8.97
C GLY A 128 -15.30 -7.25 -9.87
N THR A 129 -14.73 -7.04 -11.05
CA THR A 129 -14.50 -8.10 -12.06
C THR A 129 -13.01 -8.22 -12.30
N VAL A 130 -12.49 -9.43 -12.25
CA VAL A 130 -11.08 -9.72 -12.53
C VAL A 130 -10.75 -9.36 -13.96
N ARG A 131 -9.86 -8.37 -14.14
CA ARG A 131 -9.37 -7.93 -15.44
C ARG A 131 -8.19 -8.79 -15.91
N ASP A 132 -7.25 -9.04 -14.97
CA ASP A 132 -6.03 -9.78 -15.26
C ASP A 132 -5.49 -10.49 -14.02
N VAL A 133 -4.70 -11.56 -14.25
CA VAL A 133 -4.07 -12.36 -13.20
C VAL A 133 -2.61 -12.59 -13.59
N ILE A 134 -1.68 -12.07 -12.80
CA ILE A 134 -0.25 -12.10 -13.10
C ILE A 134 0.49 -12.85 -12.00
N PHE A 135 1.12 -13.97 -12.36
CA PHE A 135 1.97 -14.75 -11.44
C PHE A 135 3.37 -14.13 -11.36
N THR A 136 3.84 -13.80 -10.17
CA THR A 136 5.16 -13.16 -9.92
C THR A 136 6.14 -14.07 -9.17
N GLY A 137 5.77 -15.33 -8.95
CA GLY A 137 6.59 -16.33 -8.27
C GLY A 137 6.08 -16.64 -6.86
N ASP A 138 6.34 -15.80 -5.91
CA ASP A 138 5.87 -15.91 -4.53
C ASP A 138 4.45 -15.38 -4.32
N SER A 139 3.97 -14.55 -5.23
CA SER A 139 2.65 -13.96 -5.19
C SER A 139 1.93 -14.02 -6.55
N VAL A 140 0.63 -13.76 -6.51
CA VAL A 140 -0.24 -13.59 -7.68
C VAL A 140 -0.89 -12.23 -7.59
N ARG A 141 -0.69 -11.39 -8.60
CA ARG A 141 -1.36 -10.11 -8.72
C ARG A 141 -2.68 -10.26 -9.43
N VAL A 142 -3.75 -9.89 -8.76
CA VAL A 142 -5.10 -9.92 -9.29
C VAL A 142 -5.54 -8.47 -9.52
N HIS A 143 -5.68 -8.11 -10.78
CA HIS A 143 -6.18 -6.81 -11.21
C HIS A 143 -7.70 -6.85 -11.32
N VAL A 144 -8.37 -6.05 -10.53
CA VAL A 144 -9.83 -6.04 -10.42
C VAL A 144 -10.37 -4.68 -10.87
N THR A 145 -11.30 -4.69 -11.82
CA THR A 145 -12.06 -3.48 -12.19
C THR A 145 -13.19 -3.28 -11.20
N VAL A 146 -13.17 -2.15 -10.49
CA VAL A 146 -14.13 -1.75 -9.47
C VAL A 146 -14.77 -0.43 -9.90
N GLY A 147 -15.98 -0.48 -10.46
CA GLY A 147 -16.56 0.69 -11.13
C GLY A 147 -15.69 1.14 -12.31
N ASP A 148 -15.14 2.33 -12.22
CA ASP A 148 -14.26 2.96 -13.23
C ASP A 148 -12.78 2.96 -12.84
N VAL A 149 -12.42 2.33 -11.72
CA VAL A 149 -11.04 2.26 -11.21
C VAL A 149 -10.50 0.83 -11.21
N GLU A 150 -9.19 0.72 -11.25
CA GLU A 150 -8.49 -0.53 -11.05
C GLU A 150 -8.05 -0.67 -9.60
N VAL A 151 -8.24 -1.85 -9.03
CA VAL A 151 -7.77 -2.26 -7.70
C VAL A 151 -6.91 -3.51 -7.87
N ILE A 152 -5.73 -3.52 -7.27
CA ILE A 152 -4.78 -4.64 -7.34
C ILE A 152 -4.73 -5.32 -5.98
N ALA A 153 -4.94 -6.62 -5.96
CA ALA A 153 -4.68 -7.46 -4.79
C ALA A 153 -3.45 -8.34 -5.04
N SER A 154 -2.59 -8.49 -4.04
CA SER A 154 -1.41 -9.37 -4.09
C SER A 154 -1.63 -10.56 -3.17
N LEU A 155 -2.01 -11.69 -3.75
CA LEU A 155 -2.33 -12.91 -3.03
C LEU A 155 -1.11 -13.83 -2.95
N ALA A 156 -1.00 -14.63 -1.87
CA ALA A 156 0.01 -15.68 -1.81
C ALA A 156 -0.18 -16.69 -2.94
N SER A 157 0.91 -17.08 -3.62
CA SER A 157 0.84 -18.01 -4.75
C SER A 157 0.52 -19.45 -4.34
N TYR A 158 0.63 -19.76 -3.04
CA TYR A 158 0.36 -21.09 -2.49
C TYR A 158 -0.75 -21.04 -1.43
N GLY A 159 -1.68 -21.99 -1.51
CA GLY A 159 -2.79 -22.12 -0.55
C GLY A 159 -3.95 -21.15 -0.75
N THR A 160 -3.91 -20.33 -1.79
CA THR A 160 -5.00 -19.41 -2.15
C THR A 160 -5.63 -19.86 -3.46
N GLU A 161 -6.96 -19.90 -3.52
CA GLU A 161 -7.68 -20.10 -4.76
C GLU A 161 -7.55 -18.85 -5.64
N ILE A 162 -6.91 -19.01 -6.80
CA ILE A 162 -6.66 -17.89 -7.71
C ILE A 162 -7.90 -17.73 -8.61
N PRO A 163 -8.50 -16.53 -8.64
CA PRO A 163 -9.69 -16.30 -9.44
C PRO A 163 -9.35 -16.28 -10.93
N GLU A 164 -10.31 -16.70 -11.75
CA GLU A 164 -10.18 -16.65 -13.20
C GLU A 164 -10.43 -15.25 -13.75
N GLN A 165 -9.77 -14.90 -14.85
CA GLN A 165 -10.04 -13.68 -15.60
C GLN A 165 -11.51 -13.61 -16.02
N GLY A 166 -12.17 -12.48 -15.84
CA GLY A 166 -13.57 -12.24 -16.11
C GLY A 166 -14.52 -12.67 -14.98
N SER A 167 -14.03 -13.36 -13.94
CA SER A 167 -14.86 -13.73 -12.79
C SER A 167 -15.18 -12.52 -11.92
N LYS A 168 -16.31 -12.57 -11.22
CA LYS A 168 -16.66 -11.59 -10.18
C LYS A 168 -15.99 -12.00 -8.87
N VAL A 169 -15.36 -11.04 -8.23
CA VAL A 169 -14.71 -11.22 -6.93
C VAL A 169 -15.12 -10.14 -5.96
N THR A 170 -14.98 -10.45 -4.68
CA THR A 170 -15.09 -9.47 -3.61
C THR A 170 -13.81 -9.48 -2.78
N LEU A 171 -13.35 -8.29 -2.39
CA LEU A 171 -12.14 -8.06 -1.63
C LEU A 171 -12.48 -7.40 -0.29
N ASN A 172 -11.68 -7.73 0.72
CA ASN A 172 -11.67 -7.02 2.00
C ASN A 172 -10.28 -6.51 2.31
N PRO A 173 -10.13 -5.31 2.89
CA PRO A 173 -8.91 -4.93 3.58
C PRO A 173 -8.71 -5.80 4.82
N GLU A 174 -7.52 -6.36 5.00
CA GLU A 174 -7.17 -7.09 6.22
C GLU A 174 -6.82 -6.13 7.36
N HIS A 175 -7.11 -6.53 8.59
CA HIS A 175 -6.59 -5.93 9.83
C HIS A 175 -6.67 -4.39 9.92
N ARG A 176 -7.71 -3.79 9.36
CA ARG A 176 -7.84 -2.33 9.28
C ARG A 176 -6.66 -1.67 8.55
N ALA A 177 -6.22 -2.29 7.48
CA ALA A 177 -5.10 -1.78 6.69
C ALA A 177 -5.48 -0.63 5.74
N ALA A 178 -6.78 -0.43 5.49
CA ALA A 178 -7.25 0.71 4.71
C ALA A 178 -7.05 2.02 5.48
N ARG A 179 -6.60 3.06 4.81
CA ARG A 179 -6.26 4.35 5.42
C ARG A 179 -6.73 5.51 4.55
N THR A 180 -7.27 6.55 5.18
CA THR A 180 -7.44 7.84 4.49
C THR A 180 -6.11 8.59 4.43
N VAL A 181 -5.81 9.17 3.28
CA VAL A 181 -4.60 9.98 3.06
C VAL A 181 -4.99 11.35 2.49
N ALA A 182 -4.20 12.36 2.82
CA ALA A 182 -4.34 13.68 2.21
C ALA A 182 -3.98 13.61 0.71
N SER A 183 -4.70 14.36 -0.10
CA SER A 183 -4.47 14.45 -1.56
C SER A 183 -3.21 15.24 -1.90
#